data_b3ab199b2099b798a0354e9be81ed9c9
#
_entry.id   b3ab199b2099b798a0354e9be81ed9c9
#
_cell.length_a   1.000
_cell.length_b   1.000
_cell.length_c   1.000
_cell.angle_alpha   90.00
_cell.angle_beta   90.00
_cell.angle_gamma   90.00
#
_symmetry.space_group_name_H-M   'P 1'
#
loop_
_entity.id
_entity.type
_entity.pdbx_description
1 polymer ?
#
loop_
_entity_poly.entity_id
_entity_poly.type
_entity_poly.pdbx_seq_one_letter_code
_entity_poly.pdbx_strand_id
1 'polypeptide(L)'
;MQHRQKDRKLYFNELSATSWKYFLPYIERYLPIEQGMNVLEIGCGDGGNLLPFSERGCEVVGVDMAECRINDAKRFFEEAGAKGRFIASDVFEMKDIEHHFDLIICHDVIEHIMDKASFLPKLRKFLRPGGVVFMSFPAWQMPFGGHQQICRSKFLSHLPWFHLLPKYIYAAILRAFHEKPGITDELLDIKRTRCTIEMFEGLATQHFAIRSRTLYFINPHYEIKFNLRPRLLWPRLARMRHVRNFFTTSCFYILE
;
A
#
# COMPACT_ATOMS: atom_id res chain seq x y z
N MET A 1 -2.10 0.93 20.42
CA MET A 1 -2.66 1.59 19.22
C MET A 1 -1.95 2.92 19.04
N GLN A 2 -1.31 3.16 17.92
CA GLN A 2 -0.58 4.41 17.66
C GLN A 2 -1.57 5.59 17.62
N HIS A 3 -1.16 6.76 18.13
CA HIS A 3 -1.99 7.99 18.17
C HIS A 3 -2.57 8.34 16.78
N ARG A 4 -1.80 8.11 15.71
CA ARG A 4 -2.16 8.32 14.30
C ARG A 4 -3.32 7.47 13.79
N GLN A 5 -3.55 6.29 14.36
CA GLN A 5 -4.73 5.49 14.00
C GLN A 5 -6.05 6.10 14.51
N LYS A 6 -5.94 7.05 15.45
CA LYS A 6 -7.09 7.83 15.97
C LYS A 6 -7.22 9.19 15.28
N ASP A 7 -6.10 9.82 14.92
CA ASP A 7 -6.07 11.09 14.18
C ASP A 7 -6.00 10.83 12.69
N ARG A 8 -7.18 10.69 12.08
CA ARG A 8 -7.33 10.38 10.65
C ARG A 8 -6.87 11.52 9.74
N LYS A 9 -7.07 12.78 10.18
CA LYS A 9 -6.64 13.96 9.42
C LYS A 9 -5.11 14.06 9.37
N LEU A 10 -4.45 13.80 10.49
CA LEU A 10 -2.99 13.74 10.52
C LEU A 10 -2.47 12.66 9.54
N TYR A 11 -3.09 11.48 9.55
CA TYR A 11 -2.69 10.40 8.64
C TYR A 11 -2.91 10.75 7.18
N PHE A 12 -4.06 11.35 6.82
CA PHE A 12 -4.32 11.90 5.48
C PHE A 12 -3.21 12.87 5.04
N ASN A 13 -2.84 13.82 5.89
CA ASN A 13 -1.79 14.81 5.59
C ASN A 13 -0.41 14.14 5.42
N GLU A 14 -0.08 13.14 6.26
CA GLU A 14 1.17 12.39 6.14
C GLU A 14 1.25 11.60 4.82
N LEU A 15 0.15 10.98 4.38
CA LEU A 15 0.07 10.29 3.09
C LEU A 15 0.18 11.26 1.93
N SER A 16 -0.52 12.39 1.98
CA SER A 16 -0.43 13.44 0.95
C SER A 16 1.01 13.96 0.81
N ALA A 17 1.65 14.29 1.93
CA ALA A 17 3.05 14.73 1.92
C ALA A 17 4.01 13.65 1.37
N THR A 18 3.74 12.37 1.67
CA THR A 18 4.53 11.25 1.13
C THR A 18 4.33 11.11 -0.37
N SER A 19 3.09 11.18 -0.82
CA SER A 19 2.74 11.10 -2.24
C SER A 19 3.35 12.24 -3.03
N TRP A 20 3.25 13.49 -2.56
CA TRP A 20 3.89 14.66 -3.15
C TRP A 20 5.40 14.49 -3.30
N LYS A 21 6.05 14.08 -2.23
CA LYS A 21 7.51 14.07 -2.16
C LYS A 21 8.12 12.84 -2.84
N TYR A 22 7.42 11.70 -2.86
CA TYR A 22 8.01 10.43 -3.27
C TYR A 22 7.26 9.71 -4.37
N PHE A 23 5.92 9.60 -4.31
CA PHE A 23 5.18 8.81 -5.29
C PHE A 23 5.10 9.57 -6.62
N LEU A 24 4.64 10.81 -6.58
CA LEU A 24 4.51 11.64 -7.77
C LEU A 24 5.84 11.74 -8.54
N PRO A 25 6.98 12.16 -7.95
CA PRO A 25 8.25 12.24 -8.68
C PRO A 25 8.79 10.87 -9.11
N TYR A 26 8.42 9.78 -8.43
CA TYR A 26 8.80 8.43 -8.87
C TYR A 26 8.02 8.01 -10.11
N ILE A 27 6.73 8.28 -10.14
CA ILE A 27 5.82 7.96 -11.25
C ILE A 27 6.17 8.82 -12.48
N GLU A 28 6.42 10.12 -12.31
CA GLU A 28 6.71 11.07 -13.39
C GLU A 28 7.96 10.71 -14.22
N ARG A 29 8.84 9.87 -13.70
CA ARG A 29 9.97 9.32 -14.49
C ARG A 29 9.54 8.36 -15.59
N TYR A 30 8.31 7.82 -15.53
CA TYR A 30 7.79 6.79 -16.43
C TYR A 30 6.49 7.21 -17.11
N LEU A 31 5.69 8.01 -16.45
CA LEU A 31 4.43 8.58 -16.94
C LEU A 31 4.36 10.05 -16.50
N PRO A 32 4.60 11.01 -17.40
CA PRO A 32 4.35 12.43 -17.10
C PRO A 32 2.91 12.64 -16.65
N ILE A 33 2.71 13.34 -15.54
CA ILE A 33 1.38 13.59 -15.00
C ILE A 33 0.85 14.91 -15.56
N GLU A 34 -0.21 14.80 -16.35
CA GLU A 34 -0.85 15.92 -17.05
C GLU A 34 -2.27 16.15 -16.55
N GLN A 35 -2.75 17.39 -16.68
CA GLN A 35 -4.13 17.74 -16.35
C GLN A 35 -5.12 16.91 -17.18
N GLY A 36 -6.19 16.46 -16.55
CA GLY A 36 -7.24 15.64 -17.18
C GLY A 36 -6.93 14.15 -17.23
N MET A 37 -5.77 13.70 -16.78
CA MET A 37 -5.50 12.26 -16.63
C MET A 37 -6.42 11.63 -15.59
N ASN A 38 -6.85 10.38 -15.87
CA ASN A 38 -7.64 9.59 -14.93
C ASN A 38 -6.72 8.75 -14.02
N VAL A 39 -6.81 8.98 -12.72
CA VAL A 39 -6.00 8.29 -11.70
C VAL A 39 -6.91 7.51 -10.77
N LEU A 40 -6.66 6.21 -10.64
CA LEU A 40 -7.35 5.32 -9.69
C LEU A 40 -6.42 4.97 -8.55
N GLU A 41 -6.89 5.06 -7.31
CA GLU A 41 -6.24 4.42 -6.17
C GLU A 41 -7.12 3.31 -5.62
N ILE A 42 -6.58 2.10 -5.57
CA ILE A 42 -7.22 0.95 -4.94
C ILE A 42 -6.70 0.83 -3.51
N GLY A 43 -7.63 0.67 -2.55
CA GLY A 43 -7.34 0.75 -1.13
C GLY A 43 -6.96 2.16 -0.70
N CYS A 44 -7.69 3.16 -1.19
CA CYS A 44 -7.34 4.57 -1.01
C CYS A 44 -7.43 5.05 0.45
N GLY A 45 -8.07 4.27 1.33
CA GLY A 45 -8.30 4.68 2.71
C GLY A 45 -8.95 6.07 2.77
N ASP A 46 -8.29 7.00 3.44
CA ASP A 46 -8.78 8.38 3.60
C ASP A 46 -8.43 9.29 2.39
N GLY A 47 -7.84 8.76 1.31
CA GLY A 47 -7.60 9.48 0.05
C GLY A 47 -6.33 10.35 0.01
N GLY A 48 -5.48 10.31 1.05
CA GLY A 48 -4.32 11.22 1.13
C GLY A 48 -3.37 11.11 -0.05
N ASN A 49 -3.11 9.92 -0.57
CA ASN A 49 -2.21 9.74 -1.71
C ASN A 49 -2.73 10.37 -3.02
N LEU A 50 -4.05 10.52 -3.17
CA LEU A 50 -4.67 11.09 -4.37
C LEU A 50 -4.65 12.62 -4.40
N LEU A 51 -4.49 13.28 -3.25
CA LEU A 51 -4.56 14.74 -3.17
C LEU A 51 -3.57 15.42 -4.13
N PRO A 52 -2.28 15.04 -4.21
CA PRO A 52 -1.32 15.66 -5.13
C PRO A 52 -1.72 15.56 -6.61
N PHE A 53 -2.37 14.46 -6.99
CA PHE A 53 -2.83 14.26 -8.38
C PHE A 53 -4.06 15.12 -8.69
N SER A 54 -5.00 15.25 -7.74
CA SER A 54 -6.12 16.18 -7.87
C SER A 54 -5.64 17.63 -7.98
N GLU A 55 -4.65 18.04 -7.20
CA GLU A 55 -4.03 19.38 -7.26
C GLU A 55 -3.28 19.63 -8.57
N ARG A 56 -2.83 18.57 -9.28
CA ARG A 56 -2.26 18.65 -10.64
C ARG A 56 -3.34 18.66 -11.73
N GLY A 57 -4.64 18.65 -11.34
CA GLY A 57 -5.76 18.68 -12.26
C GLY A 57 -6.14 17.34 -12.87
N CYS A 58 -5.71 16.22 -12.27
CA CYS A 58 -6.17 14.89 -12.64
C CYS A 58 -7.59 14.62 -12.13
N GLU A 59 -8.32 13.78 -12.86
CA GLU A 59 -9.59 13.20 -12.43
C GLU A 59 -9.29 11.98 -11.55
N VAL A 60 -9.44 12.13 -10.22
CA VAL A 60 -9.05 11.09 -9.27
C VAL A 60 -10.24 10.29 -8.78
N VAL A 61 -10.06 8.97 -8.71
CA VAL A 61 -11.03 8.01 -8.18
C VAL A 61 -10.35 7.19 -7.08
N GLY A 62 -10.92 7.19 -5.89
CA GLY A 62 -10.47 6.35 -4.77
C GLY A 62 -11.48 5.25 -4.48
N VAL A 63 -10.99 4.03 -4.28
CA VAL A 63 -11.81 2.86 -3.92
C VAL A 63 -11.27 2.22 -2.67
N ASP A 64 -12.14 1.97 -1.70
CA ASP A 64 -11.82 1.24 -0.47
C ASP A 64 -13.05 0.45 0.01
N MET A 65 -12.84 -0.68 0.67
CA MET A 65 -13.94 -1.49 1.22
C MET A 65 -14.56 -0.85 2.47
N ALA A 66 -13.81 -0.03 3.19
CA ALA A 66 -14.25 0.58 4.45
C ALA A 66 -15.01 1.88 4.20
N GLU A 67 -16.34 1.83 4.27
CA GLU A 67 -17.22 3.00 4.07
C GLU A 67 -16.85 4.20 4.96
N CYS A 68 -16.45 3.95 6.21
CA CYS A 68 -16.01 5.02 7.12
C CYS A 68 -14.76 5.76 6.59
N ARG A 69 -13.85 5.05 5.89
CA ARG A 69 -12.67 5.65 5.25
C ARG A 69 -13.05 6.50 4.06
N ILE A 70 -13.98 6.00 3.24
CA ILE A 70 -14.52 6.73 2.09
C ILE A 70 -15.21 8.02 2.53
N ASN A 71 -15.95 7.99 3.63
CA ASN A 71 -16.58 9.19 4.19
C ASN A 71 -15.53 10.20 4.70
N ASP A 72 -14.46 9.73 5.35
CA ASP A 72 -13.34 10.58 5.74
C ASP A 72 -12.62 11.17 4.50
N ALA A 73 -12.38 10.37 3.44
CA ALA A 73 -11.77 10.84 2.21
C ALA A 73 -12.56 11.97 1.54
N LYS A 74 -13.88 11.82 1.42
CA LYS A 74 -14.78 12.87 0.88
C LYS A 74 -14.67 14.16 1.68
N ARG A 75 -14.77 14.05 3.01
CA ARG A 75 -14.64 15.20 3.91
C ARG A 75 -13.29 15.89 3.81
N PHE A 76 -12.18 15.13 3.79
CA PHE A 76 -10.84 15.71 3.73
C PHE A 76 -10.54 16.37 2.39
N PHE A 77 -11.08 15.82 1.29
CA PHE A 77 -10.99 16.45 -0.01
C PHE A 77 -11.80 17.75 -0.09
N GLU A 78 -13.00 17.77 0.47
CA GLU A 78 -13.82 18.99 0.59
C GLU A 78 -13.10 20.07 1.42
N GLU A 79 -12.54 19.71 2.58
CA GLU A 79 -11.75 20.61 3.43
C GLU A 79 -10.48 21.14 2.71
N ALA A 80 -9.89 20.36 1.81
CA ALA A 80 -8.74 20.76 1.00
C ALA A 80 -9.12 21.55 -0.25
N GLY A 81 -10.42 21.73 -0.55
CA GLY A 81 -10.89 22.35 -1.79
C GLY A 81 -10.56 21.54 -3.04
N ALA A 82 -10.25 20.27 -2.89
CA ALA A 82 -9.87 19.35 -3.97
C ALA A 82 -11.08 18.56 -4.48
N LYS A 83 -10.97 18.04 -5.72
CA LYS A 83 -12.01 17.23 -6.34
C LYS A 83 -11.58 15.78 -6.43
N GLY A 84 -12.50 14.85 -6.12
CA GLY A 84 -12.25 13.42 -6.24
C GLY A 84 -13.55 12.62 -6.09
N ARG A 85 -13.58 11.46 -6.71
CA ARG A 85 -14.69 10.50 -6.58
C ARG A 85 -14.25 9.36 -5.68
N PHE A 86 -15.00 9.10 -4.59
CA PHE A 86 -14.67 8.05 -3.62
C PHE A 86 -15.81 7.04 -3.53
N ILE A 87 -15.48 5.75 -3.65
CA ILE A 87 -16.42 4.63 -3.79
C ILE A 87 -16.11 3.59 -2.73
N ALA A 88 -17.10 3.27 -1.88
CA ALA A 88 -17.02 2.13 -0.98
C ALA A 88 -17.37 0.85 -1.75
N SER A 89 -16.38 0.04 -2.11
CA SER A 89 -16.58 -1.18 -2.88
C SER A 89 -15.39 -2.14 -2.75
N ASP A 90 -15.67 -3.43 -2.91
CA ASP A 90 -14.62 -4.39 -3.23
C ASP A 90 -14.16 -4.17 -4.68
N VAL A 91 -12.85 -4.09 -4.89
CA VAL A 91 -12.26 -3.97 -6.22
C VAL A 91 -12.69 -5.11 -7.16
N PHE A 92 -12.94 -6.30 -6.62
CA PHE A 92 -13.40 -7.45 -7.42
C PHE A 92 -14.83 -7.29 -7.95
N GLU A 93 -15.65 -6.47 -7.29
CA GLU A 93 -17.04 -6.20 -7.70
C GLU A 93 -17.19 -5.00 -8.63
N MET A 94 -16.11 -4.21 -8.81
CA MET A 94 -16.14 -3.06 -9.72
C MET A 94 -16.38 -3.50 -11.17
N LYS A 95 -17.36 -2.87 -11.83
CA LYS A 95 -17.76 -3.10 -13.22
C LYS A 95 -17.75 -1.77 -13.97
N ASP A 96 -17.76 -1.85 -15.30
CA ASP A 96 -17.93 -0.70 -16.22
C ASP A 96 -16.83 0.39 -16.12
N ILE A 97 -15.62 0.01 -15.71
CA ILE A 97 -14.45 0.91 -15.63
C ILE A 97 -13.23 0.35 -16.39
N GLU A 98 -13.45 -0.62 -17.29
CA GLU A 98 -12.36 -1.20 -18.08
C GLU A 98 -11.75 -0.15 -19.02
N HIS A 99 -10.40 -0.18 -19.14
CA HIS A 99 -9.61 0.73 -19.99
C HIS A 99 -9.87 2.23 -19.75
N HIS A 100 -10.06 2.62 -18.49
CA HIS A 100 -10.42 4.00 -18.15
C HIS A 100 -9.26 4.81 -17.56
N PHE A 101 -8.29 4.19 -16.89
CA PHE A 101 -7.27 4.89 -16.10
C PHE A 101 -5.90 4.94 -16.79
N ASP A 102 -5.27 6.11 -16.72
CA ASP A 102 -3.90 6.36 -17.15
C ASP A 102 -2.92 5.86 -16.11
N LEU A 103 -3.28 6.02 -14.83
CA LEU A 103 -2.48 5.60 -13.68
C LEU A 103 -3.37 4.85 -12.67
N ILE A 104 -2.87 3.71 -12.19
CA ILE A 104 -3.42 3.04 -11.02
C ILE A 104 -2.39 3.09 -9.89
N ILE A 105 -2.79 3.56 -8.72
CA ILE A 105 -2.00 3.54 -7.49
C ILE A 105 -2.52 2.41 -6.62
N CYS A 106 -1.61 1.56 -6.13
CA CYS A 106 -1.91 0.50 -5.18
C CYS A 106 -0.81 0.51 -4.11
N HIS A 107 -1.08 1.17 -2.98
CA HIS A 107 -0.11 1.39 -1.89
C HIS A 107 -0.56 0.68 -0.62
N ASP A 108 0.26 -0.26 -0.14
CA ASP A 108 0.01 -1.06 1.07
C ASP A 108 -1.35 -1.80 1.03
N VAL A 109 -1.64 -2.44 -0.11
CA VAL A 109 -2.89 -3.20 -0.36
C VAL A 109 -2.64 -4.64 -0.71
N ILE A 110 -1.68 -4.94 -1.59
CA ILE A 110 -1.50 -6.29 -2.14
C ILE A 110 -1.18 -7.34 -1.07
N GLU A 111 -0.56 -6.95 0.02
CA GLU A 111 -0.28 -7.82 1.17
C GLU A 111 -1.55 -8.24 1.92
N HIS A 112 -2.68 -7.54 1.71
CA HIS A 112 -3.99 -7.87 2.27
C HIS A 112 -4.86 -8.68 1.30
N ILE A 113 -4.56 -8.68 0.01
CA ILE A 113 -5.34 -9.41 -1.00
C ILE A 113 -5.08 -10.92 -0.88
N MET A 114 -6.13 -11.72 -0.70
CA MET A 114 -6.03 -13.18 -0.65
C MET A 114 -5.71 -13.75 -2.04
N ASP A 115 -6.51 -13.41 -3.02
CA ASP A 115 -6.36 -13.85 -4.41
C ASP A 115 -5.62 -12.83 -5.26
N LYS A 116 -4.29 -12.80 -5.09
CA LYS A 116 -3.41 -11.92 -5.85
C LYS A 116 -3.36 -12.29 -7.35
N ALA A 117 -3.61 -13.56 -7.66
CA ALA A 117 -3.57 -14.05 -9.03
C ALA A 117 -4.74 -13.50 -9.86
N SER A 118 -5.92 -13.33 -9.26
CA SER A 118 -7.07 -12.67 -9.89
C SER A 118 -7.01 -11.14 -9.80
N PHE A 119 -6.33 -10.60 -8.78
CA PHE A 119 -6.21 -9.15 -8.58
C PHE A 119 -5.40 -8.47 -9.67
N LEU A 120 -4.21 -8.98 -9.99
CA LEU A 120 -3.31 -8.37 -10.97
C LEU A 120 -3.91 -8.25 -12.37
N PRO A 121 -4.50 -9.32 -12.98
CA PRO A 121 -5.16 -9.17 -14.28
C PRO A 121 -6.35 -8.21 -14.24
N LYS A 122 -7.03 -8.04 -13.09
CA LYS A 122 -8.09 -7.04 -12.95
C LYS A 122 -7.53 -5.62 -13.05
N LEU A 123 -6.39 -5.33 -12.43
CA LEU A 123 -5.71 -4.04 -12.62
C LEU A 123 -5.41 -3.78 -14.10
N ARG A 124 -4.95 -4.81 -14.82
CA ARG A 124 -4.67 -4.68 -16.26
C ARG A 124 -5.90 -4.26 -17.07
N LYS A 125 -7.08 -4.77 -16.74
CA LYS A 125 -8.32 -4.40 -17.40
C LYS A 125 -8.74 -2.95 -17.15
N PHE A 126 -8.37 -2.37 -16.01
CA PHE A 126 -8.69 -0.99 -15.68
C PHE A 126 -7.78 0.02 -16.39
N LEU A 127 -6.58 -0.39 -16.80
CA LEU A 127 -5.63 0.49 -17.48
C LEU A 127 -6.02 0.76 -18.93
N ARG A 128 -5.83 2.00 -19.38
CA ARG A 128 -5.74 2.35 -20.80
C ARG A 128 -4.49 1.73 -21.45
N PRO A 129 -4.48 1.58 -22.77
CA PRO A 129 -3.25 1.34 -23.49
C PRO A 129 -2.20 2.42 -23.16
N GLY A 130 -1.00 1.99 -22.76
CA GLY A 130 0.07 2.90 -22.32
C GLY A 130 -0.04 3.40 -20.88
N GLY A 131 -1.10 3.04 -20.15
CA GLY A 131 -1.21 3.35 -18.73
C GLY A 131 -0.27 2.50 -17.86
N VAL A 132 -0.02 2.96 -16.64
CA VAL A 132 0.90 2.29 -15.69
C VAL A 132 0.23 2.03 -14.34
N VAL A 133 0.72 1.00 -13.63
CA VAL A 133 0.42 0.77 -12.22
C VAL A 133 1.63 1.16 -11.39
N PHE A 134 1.44 2.07 -10.44
CA PHE A 134 2.35 2.24 -9.32
C PHE A 134 1.94 1.30 -8.19
N MET A 135 2.80 0.32 -7.90
CA MET A 135 2.58 -0.64 -6.83
C MET A 135 3.60 -0.43 -5.71
N SER A 136 3.13 -0.33 -4.48
CA SER A 136 4.01 -0.22 -3.31
C SER A 136 3.50 -1.08 -2.17
N PHE A 137 4.40 -1.83 -1.51
CA PHE A 137 4.06 -2.69 -0.38
C PHE A 137 5.30 -3.02 0.47
N PRO A 138 5.14 -3.34 1.77
CA PRO A 138 6.20 -3.88 2.60
C PRO A 138 6.44 -5.36 2.29
N ALA A 139 7.70 -5.79 2.21
CA ALA A 139 8.00 -7.21 2.06
C ALA A 139 7.59 -8.00 3.31
N TRP A 140 6.96 -9.17 3.14
CA TRP A 140 6.43 -9.97 4.25
C TRP A 140 7.44 -10.25 5.36
N GLN A 141 8.70 -10.55 5.03
CA GLN A 141 9.72 -10.91 6.02
C GLN A 141 10.38 -9.69 6.69
N MET A 142 10.04 -8.45 6.33
CA MET A 142 10.60 -7.30 7.02
C MET A 142 10.23 -7.30 8.52
N PRO A 143 10.97 -6.61 9.40
CA PRO A 143 10.81 -6.75 10.87
C PRO A 143 9.37 -6.64 11.38
N PHE A 144 8.55 -5.83 10.72
CA PHE A 144 7.15 -5.56 11.08
C PHE A 144 6.16 -5.89 9.96
N GLY A 145 6.51 -6.76 9.02
CA GLY A 145 5.68 -7.15 7.88
C GLY A 145 4.36 -7.84 8.26
N GLY A 146 4.25 -8.34 9.47
CA GLY A 146 3.02 -8.93 10.01
C GLY A 146 2.08 -7.93 10.69
N HIS A 147 2.33 -6.62 10.60
CA HIS A 147 1.52 -5.54 11.19
C HIS A 147 1.31 -5.65 12.71
N GLN A 148 2.21 -6.35 13.42
CA GLN A 148 2.11 -6.55 14.87
C GLN A 148 2.10 -5.25 15.69
N GLN A 149 2.38 -4.10 15.07
CA GLN A 149 2.25 -2.78 15.70
C GLN A 149 0.83 -2.46 16.16
N ILE A 150 -0.20 -3.18 15.65
CA ILE A 150 -1.60 -3.05 16.09
C ILE A 150 -1.86 -3.74 17.43
N CYS A 151 -0.96 -4.62 17.91
CA CYS A 151 -1.08 -5.26 19.22
C CYS A 151 -1.26 -4.21 20.32
N ARG A 152 -2.08 -4.55 21.32
CA ARG A 152 -2.25 -3.74 22.55
C ARG A 152 -1.02 -3.86 23.45
N SER A 153 -0.43 -5.06 23.52
CA SER A 153 0.80 -5.29 24.24
C SER A 153 1.93 -4.48 23.62
N LYS A 154 2.52 -3.55 24.41
CA LYS A 154 3.69 -2.78 23.99
C LYS A 154 4.87 -3.69 23.64
N PHE A 155 5.03 -4.81 24.34
CA PHE A 155 6.09 -5.78 24.06
C PHE A 155 5.91 -6.41 22.67
N LEU A 156 4.73 -7.00 22.40
CA LEU A 156 4.46 -7.64 21.11
C LEU A 156 4.47 -6.66 19.94
N SER A 157 3.96 -5.44 20.15
CA SER A 157 3.92 -4.41 19.11
C SER A 157 5.30 -3.93 18.66
N HIS A 158 6.34 -4.13 19.46
CA HIS A 158 7.73 -3.76 19.14
C HIS A 158 8.64 -4.97 18.88
N LEU A 159 8.12 -6.19 18.94
CA LEU A 159 8.91 -7.41 18.74
C LEU A 159 9.08 -7.69 17.24
N PRO A 160 10.29 -7.46 16.65
CA PRO A 160 10.51 -7.67 15.23
C PRO A 160 10.45 -9.17 14.89
N TRP A 161 10.02 -9.48 13.64
CA TRP A 161 9.92 -10.84 13.09
C TRP A 161 9.03 -11.82 13.84
N PHE A 162 8.31 -11.37 14.85
CA PHE A 162 7.38 -12.18 15.65
C PHE A 162 6.34 -12.89 14.78
N HIS A 163 5.86 -12.24 13.74
CA HIS A 163 4.90 -12.78 12.77
C HIS A 163 5.44 -13.95 11.94
N LEU A 164 6.75 -14.18 11.90
CA LEU A 164 7.36 -15.30 11.17
C LEU A 164 7.24 -16.63 11.91
N LEU A 165 6.92 -16.64 13.20
CA LEU A 165 6.69 -17.85 13.98
C LEU A 165 5.61 -18.74 13.34
N PRO A 166 5.67 -20.07 13.50
CA PRO A 166 4.60 -20.97 13.07
C PRO A 166 3.22 -20.52 13.58
N LYS A 167 2.18 -20.69 12.75
CA LYS A 167 0.83 -20.13 13.00
C LYS A 167 0.30 -20.44 14.42
N TYR A 168 0.49 -21.66 14.91
CA TYR A 168 -0.06 -22.03 16.23
C TYR A 168 0.72 -21.36 17.37
N ILE A 169 2.06 -21.24 17.25
CA ILE A 169 2.90 -20.56 18.25
C ILE A 169 2.55 -19.07 18.27
N TYR A 170 2.45 -18.47 17.07
CA TYR A 170 2.05 -17.07 16.93
C TYR A 170 0.70 -16.79 17.58
N ALA A 171 -0.33 -17.60 17.26
CA ALA A 171 -1.67 -17.48 17.84
C ALA A 171 -1.69 -17.74 19.35
N ALA A 172 -0.91 -18.73 19.85
CA ALA A 172 -0.84 -19.02 21.27
C ALA A 172 -0.24 -17.85 22.06
N ILE A 173 0.81 -17.23 21.53
CA ILE A 173 1.43 -16.05 22.16
C ILE A 173 0.47 -14.87 22.19
N LEU A 174 -0.21 -14.56 21.07
CA LEU A 174 -1.21 -13.48 21.01
C LEU A 174 -2.28 -13.66 22.09
N ARG A 175 -2.80 -14.90 22.26
CA ARG A 175 -3.79 -15.21 23.30
C ARG A 175 -3.21 -15.09 24.71
N ALA A 176 -1.99 -15.59 24.94
CA ALA A 176 -1.31 -15.50 26.24
C ALA A 176 -1.07 -14.06 26.70
N PHE A 177 -0.91 -13.13 25.73
CA PHE A 177 -0.80 -11.69 26.01
C PHE A 177 -2.16 -10.98 26.02
N HIS A 178 -3.28 -11.73 26.01
CA HIS A 178 -4.65 -11.22 26.07
C HIS A 178 -4.98 -10.20 24.97
N GLU A 179 -4.45 -10.42 23.74
CA GLU A 179 -4.84 -9.62 22.59
C GLU A 179 -6.33 -9.85 22.27
N LYS A 180 -7.02 -8.78 21.80
CA LYS A 180 -8.42 -8.89 21.45
C LYS A 180 -8.62 -9.88 20.30
N PRO A 181 -9.72 -10.69 20.30
CA PRO A 181 -10.00 -11.62 19.21
C PRO A 181 -9.90 -10.98 17.82
N GLY A 182 -10.53 -9.81 17.59
CA GLY A 182 -10.46 -9.11 16.30
C GLY A 182 -9.04 -8.72 15.87
N ILE A 183 -8.15 -8.33 16.82
CA ILE A 183 -6.73 -8.06 16.51
C ILE A 183 -6.01 -9.37 16.14
N THR A 184 -6.29 -10.44 16.89
CA THR A 184 -5.71 -11.76 16.61
C THR A 184 -6.11 -12.27 15.23
N ASP A 185 -7.38 -12.15 14.88
CA ASP A 185 -7.91 -12.58 13.58
C ASP A 185 -7.30 -11.75 12.44
N GLU A 186 -7.24 -10.43 12.57
CA GLU A 186 -6.60 -9.53 11.60
C GLU A 186 -5.13 -9.90 11.37
N LEU A 187 -4.35 -10.12 12.44
CA LEU A 187 -2.95 -10.52 12.34
C LEU A 187 -2.76 -11.90 11.71
N LEU A 188 -3.67 -12.84 11.97
CA LEU A 188 -3.65 -14.16 11.33
C LEU A 188 -4.05 -14.11 9.86
N ASP A 189 -4.95 -13.20 9.48
CA ASP A 189 -5.32 -12.97 8.08
C ASP A 189 -4.18 -12.32 7.31
N ILE A 190 -3.51 -11.31 7.84
CA ILE A 190 -2.29 -10.73 7.25
C ILE A 190 -1.21 -11.80 7.06
N LYS A 191 -1.07 -12.72 8.03
CA LYS A 191 -0.16 -13.86 7.88
C LYS A 191 -0.56 -14.82 6.75
N ARG A 192 -1.84 -14.98 6.44
CA ARG A 192 -2.35 -15.81 5.33
C ARG A 192 -2.15 -15.13 3.99
N THR A 193 -2.42 -13.83 3.92
CA THR A 193 -2.37 -13.03 2.69
C THR A 193 -0.96 -12.63 2.29
N ARG A 194 -0.04 -12.56 3.19
CA ARG A 194 1.40 -12.22 3.03
C ARG A 194 1.87 -11.99 1.58
N CYS A 195 2.74 -11.03 1.36
CA CYS A 195 3.32 -10.78 0.04
C CYS A 195 4.85 -10.71 0.12
N THR A 196 5.55 -11.60 -0.58
CA THR A 196 7.00 -11.52 -0.75
C THR A 196 7.32 -10.87 -2.09
N ILE A 197 8.52 -10.32 -2.22
CA ILE A 197 9.00 -9.73 -3.47
C ILE A 197 8.93 -10.78 -4.60
N GLU A 198 9.38 -12.00 -4.35
CA GLU A 198 9.40 -13.08 -5.34
C GLU A 198 8.00 -13.54 -5.74
N MET A 199 7.07 -13.62 -4.78
CA MET A 199 5.67 -13.95 -5.06
C MET A 199 5.04 -12.87 -5.94
N PHE A 200 5.21 -11.61 -5.58
CA PHE A 200 4.69 -10.50 -6.34
C PHE A 200 5.26 -10.45 -7.76
N GLU A 201 6.60 -10.48 -7.89
CA GLU A 201 7.26 -10.44 -9.20
C GLU A 201 6.82 -11.60 -10.09
N GLY A 202 6.72 -12.82 -9.53
CA GLY A 202 6.28 -14.00 -10.26
C GLY A 202 4.84 -13.94 -10.77
N LEU A 203 3.95 -13.28 -10.05
CA LEU A 203 2.56 -13.06 -10.48
C LEU A 203 2.47 -11.85 -11.43
N ALA A 204 3.14 -10.74 -11.10
CA ALA A 204 3.06 -9.52 -11.89
C ALA A 204 3.57 -9.71 -13.32
N THR A 205 4.68 -10.46 -13.50
CA THR A 205 5.26 -10.72 -14.84
C THR A 205 4.38 -11.56 -15.77
N GLN A 206 3.31 -12.16 -15.25
CA GLN A 206 2.34 -12.88 -16.10
C GLN A 206 1.40 -11.92 -16.83
N HIS A 207 1.25 -10.68 -16.36
CA HIS A 207 0.25 -9.72 -16.85
C HIS A 207 0.86 -8.35 -17.20
N PHE A 208 2.04 -8.06 -16.70
CA PHE A 208 2.71 -6.76 -16.80
C PHE A 208 4.20 -6.92 -17.10
N ALA A 209 4.76 -5.94 -17.79
CA ALA A 209 6.21 -5.70 -17.79
C ALA A 209 6.57 -4.90 -16.52
N ILE A 210 7.55 -5.37 -15.74
CA ILE A 210 8.11 -4.60 -14.62
C ILE A 210 9.09 -3.58 -15.17
N ARG A 211 8.64 -2.36 -15.35
CA ARG A 211 9.43 -1.25 -15.90
C ARG A 211 10.45 -0.71 -14.90
N SER A 212 10.07 -0.72 -13.62
CA SER A 212 10.94 -0.25 -12.55
C SER A 212 10.71 -1.03 -11.27
N ARG A 213 11.79 -1.23 -10.52
CA ARG A 213 11.77 -1.76 -9.17
C ARG A 213 12.75 -0.98 -8.30
N THR A 214 12.26 -0.44 -7.20
CA THR A 214 13.08 0.20 -6.16
C THR A 214 12.77 -0.41 -4.81
N LEU A 215 13.79 -0.90 -4.12
CA LEU A 215 13.67 -1.51 -2.79
C LEU A 215 14.24 -0.56 -1.75
N TYR A 216 13.45 -0.23 -0.73
CA TYR A 216 13.84 0.67 0.36
C TYR A 216 14.18 -0.11 1.63
N PHE A 217 15.36 0.16 2.20
CA PHE A 217 15.72 -0.24 3.55
C PHE A 217 14.99 0.63 4.59
N ILE A 218 14.90 1.94 4.33
CA ILE A 218 14.08 2.88 5.10
C ILE A 218 13.00 3.42 4.16
N ASN A 219 11.73 3.08 4.46
CA ASN A 219 10.55 3.49 3.70
C ASN A 219 10.48 5.02 3.60
N PRO A 220 10.21 5.59 2.41
CA PRO A 220 10.01 7.02 2.22
C PRO A 220 8.99 7.65 3.17
N HIS A 221 7.89 6.96 3.47
CA HIS A 221 6.89 7.42 4.44
C HIS A 221 7.46 7.65 5.85
N TYR A 222 8.57 6.97 6.21
CA TYR A 222 9.20 7.14 7.52
C TYR A 222 9.89 8.51 7.69
N GLU A 223 10.21 9.22 6.61
CA GLU A 223 10.69 10.59 6.74
C GLU A 223 9.59 11.52 7.22
N ILE A 224 8.39 11.41 6.63
CA ILE A 224 7.24 12.21 7.05
C ILE A 224 6.79 11.81 8.45
N LYS A 225 6.82 10.52 8.75
CA LYS A 225 6.28 9.96 10.00
C LYS A 225 7.23 10.06 11.19
N PHE A 226 8.52 9.89 10.97
CA PHE A 226 9.52 9.71 12.02
C PHE A 226 10.77 10.57 11.82
N ASN A 227 10.81 11.42 10.78
CA ASN A 227 11.99 12.19 10.36
C ASN A 227 13.21 11.29 10.05
N LEU A 228 12.96 10.08 9.52
CA LEU A 228 14.00 9.12 9.12
C LEU A 228 14.20 9.19 7.62
N ARG A 229 15.33 9.72 7.16
CA ARG A 229 15.65 9.86 5.74
C ARG A 229 15.55 8.52 5.01
N PRO A 230 14.87 8.45 3.86
CA PRO A 230 14.78 7.24 3.06
C PRO A 230 16.15 6.71 2.66
N ARG A 231 16.28 5.39 2.67
CA ARG A 231 17.50 4.71 2.20
C ARG A 231 17.14 3.54 1.30
N LEU A 232 17.77 3.49 0.16
CA LEU A 232 17.67 2.33 -0.72
C LEU A 232 18.31 1.11 -0.07
N LEU A 233 17.78 -0.05 -0.40
CA LEU A 233 18.43 -1.31 -0.05
C LEU A 233 19.76 -1.42 -0.78
N TRP A 234 20.80 -1.86 -0.09
CA TRP A 234 22.14 -2.01 -0.64
C TRP A 234 22.11 -2.89 -1.89
N PRO A 235 22.79 -2.51 -3.02
CA PRO A 235 22.67 -3.23 -4.29
C PRO A 235 22.99 -4.73 -4.22
N ARG A 236 23.96 -5.13 -3.38
CA ARG A 236 24.29 -6.54 -3.16
C ARG A 236 23.14 -7.29 -2.49
N LEU A 237 22.51 -6.73 -1.44
CA LEU A 237 21.35 -7.32 -0.78
C LEU A 237 20.11 -7.33 -1.70
N ALA A 238 19.88 -6.27 -2.47
CA ALA A 238 18.78 -6.18 -3.42
C ALA A 238 18.80 -7.28 -4.49
N ARG A 239 19.98 -7.86 -4.80
CA ARG A 239 20.15 -8.99 -5.72
C ARG A 239 19.96 -10.36 -5.06
N MET A 240 20.04 -10.44 -3.72
CA MET A 240 19.92 -11.71 -2.99
C MET A 240 18.44 -12.08 -2.84
N ARG A 241 17.93 -12.93 -3.72
CA ARG A 241 16.55 -13.44 -3.67
C ARG A 241 16.25 -14.01 -2.30
N HIS A 242 15.01 -13.84 -1.84
CA HIS A 242 14.49 -14.21 -0.52
C HIS A 242 15.13 -13.45 0.65
N VAL A 243 16.46 -13.26 0.68
CA VAL A 243 17.16 -12.51 1.75
C VAL A 243 16.76 -11.03 1.74
N ARG A 244 16.61 -10.43 0.56
CA ARG A 244 16.21 -9.02 0.39
C ARG A 244 14.90 -8.68 1.11
N ASN A 245 13.98 -9.63 1.23
CA ASN A 245 12.70 -9.41 1.92
C ASN A 245 12.86 -9.03 3.40
N PHE A 246 13.90 -9.54 4.09
CA PHE A 246 14.12 -9.24 5.51
C PHE A 246 14.55 -7.78 5.76
N PHE A 247 15.06 -7.13 4.73
CA PHE A 247 15.63 -5.78 4.81
C PHE A 247 14.85 -4.74 3.99
N THR A 248 13.74 -5.13 3.37
CA THR A 248 12.94 -4.24 2.51
C THR A 248 11.68 -3.81 3.24
N THR A 249 11.67 -2.57 3.70
CA THR A 249 10.51 -1.98 4.41
C THR A 249 9.46 -1.42 3.47
N SER A 250 9.81 -1.19 2.21
CA SER A 250 8.87 -0.86 1.12
C SER A 250 9.49 -1.17 -0.22
N CYS A 251 8.66 -1.64 -1.14
CA CYS A 251 8.99 -1.84 -2.55
C CYS A 251 8.21 -0.84 -3.38
N PHE A 252 8.85 -0.20 -4.36
CA PHE A 252 8.16 0.60 -5.38
C PHE A 252 8.34 -0.05 -6.73
N TYR A 253 7.25 -0.24 -7.44
CA TYR A 253 7.23 -0.80 -8.80
C TYR A 253 6.45 0.11 -9.74
N ILE A 254 6.89 0.16 -11.00
CA ILE A 254 6.08 0.61 -12.14
C ILE A 254 5.85 -0.61 -13.02
N LEU A 255 4.57 -0.90 -13.28
CA LEU A 255 4.12 -2.00 -14.13
C LEU A 255 3.42 -1.42 -15.37
N GLU A 256 3.73 -1.97 -16.56
CA GLU A 256 3.12 -1.64 -17.85
C GLU A 256 2.40 -2.81 -18.47
#